data_514f24a210704bd4ad2ca9ebc199bd62
#
_entry.id   514f24a210704bd4ad2ca9ebc199bd62
#
_cell.length_a   1.000
_cell.length_b   1.000
_cell.length_c   1.000
_cell.angle_alpha   90.00
_cell.angle_beta   90.00
_cell.angle_gamma   90.00
#
_symmetry.space_group_name_H-M   'P 1'
#
loop_
_entity.id
_entity.type
_entity.pdbx_description
1 polymer ?
#
loop_
_entity_poly.entity_id
_entity_poly.type
_entity_poly.pdbx_seq_one_letter_code
_entity_poly.pdbx_strand_id
1 'polypeptide(L)'
;GARGSVKNFAAFYQNIEGEKAAGLAIVNYGLIDECISGSNLSGPFTDQLTHEPKNLTETTTFVKGTSMAGGVVVENKGVIRNTANYAKATASASDGIAGGIVGKLDKNGSIQIAYSAQTAIEGGTTGAVFGAKEETAGAVNNTYYQDTLSGNEEQGTAKTAAEMKSNAFKEELNTLVAGNEELCSWTWNSTKNQGYPRILSSLITEVELVNVSRGLTVKGMMHKDTKLQLNELDKKNDIYQAFKKYAQKTDKQVLYSAEPTLVYEDGQPSAYEGNLNVKLDLSKYRGKGYKVLVYRNNQIEELEIDKQMIASKDVEEMVPFAVLAEKSELSKAVDHIKDTIKTGDNSSVILLLCIVVVAGSVAGGVIYWRKKKARK
;
A
#
# COMPACT_ATOMS: atom_id res chain seq x y z
N GLY A 1 34.47 -20.77 4.30
CA GLY A 1 33.79 -19.49 4.42
C GLY A 1 32.53 -19.63 5.25
N ALA A 2 32.22 -18.65 6.05
CA ALA A 2 30.94 -18.63 6.79
C ALA A 2 29.79 -18.67 5.79
N ARG A 3 28.82 -19.55 6.04
CA ARG A 3 27.58 -19.60 5.25
C ARG A 3 26.72 -18.42 5.67
N GLY A 4 26.61 -17.41 4.80
CA GLY A 4 25.75 -16.25 5.03
C GLY A 4 24.27 -16.58 4.83
N SER A 5 23.39 -15.71 5.32
CA SER A 5 21.98 -15.76 5.00
C SER A 5 21.49 -14.42 4.47
N VAL A 6 20.56 -14.47 3.50
CA VAL A 6 19.79 -13.32 3.03
C VAL A 6 18.34 -13.65 3.36
N LYS A 7 17.74 -12.86 4.24
CA LYS A 7 16.37 -13.09 4.68
C LYS A 7 15.55 -11.81 4.57
N ASN A 8 14.28 -11.96 4.17
CA ASN A 8 13.30 -10.88 4.12
C ASN A 8 13.75 -9.70 3.23
N PHE A 9 14.25 -10.01 2.05
CA PHE A 9 14.83 -9.03 1.13
C PHE A 9 14.10 -9.02 -0.21
N ALA A 10 13.80 -7.83 -0.69
CA ALA A 10 13.22 -7.62 -2.01
C ALA A 10 14.19 -6.81 -2.89
N ALA A 11 14.64 -7.41 -3.98
CA ALA A 11 15.48 -6.75 -4.98
C ALA A 11 14.59 -6.18 -6.08
N PHE A 12 14.46 -4.85 -6.12
CA PHE A 12 13.77 -4.13 -7.19
C PHE A 12 14.79 -3.50 -8.14
N TYR A 13 14.73 -3.86 -9.41
CA TYR A 13 15.64 -3.40 -10.44
C TYR A 13 14.94 -3.39 -11.81
N GLN A 14 15.45 -2.62 -12.76
CA GLN A 14 14.96 -2.68 -14.15
C GLN A 14 15.68 -3.78 -14.92
N ASN A 15 17.01 -3.79 -14.88
CA ASN A 15 17.83 -4.84 -15.51
C ASN A 15 19.14 -5.05 -14.78
N ILE A 16 19.59 -6.29 -14.81
CA ILE A 16 20.92 -6.71 -14.36
C ILE A 16 21.56 -7.44 -15.53
N GLU A 17 22.74 -6.99 -15.96
CA GLU A 17 23.47 -7.59 -17.09
C GLU A 17 24.91 -7.93 -16.68
N GLY A 18 25.46 -9.02 -17.25
CA GLY A 18 26.82 -9.44 -17.01
C GLY A 18 27.16 -10.77 -17.69
N GLU A 19 28.35 -11.31 -17.46
CA GLU A 19 28.71 -12.66 -17.92
C GLU A 19 27.82 -13.70 -17.24
N LYS A 20 27.64 -13.56 -15.90
CA LYS A 20 26.67 -14.26 -15.09
C LYS A 20 25.80 -13.23 -14.39
N ALA A 21 24.50 -13.39 -14.39
CA ALA A 21 23.56 -12.43 -13.83
C ALA A 21 22.47 -13.10 -13.00
N ALA A 22 22.14 -12.49 -11.84
CA ALA A 22 21.07 -12.93 -10.97
C ALA A 22 20.47 -11.76 -10.19
N GLY A 23 19.25 -11.88 -9.73
CA GLY A 23 18.57 -10.85 -8.97
C GLY A 23 19.13 -10.62 -7.56
N LEU A 24 19.65 -11.67 -6.90
CA LEU A 24 20.13 -11.59 -5.52
C LEU A 24 21.61 -11.97 -5.38
N ALA A 25 22.04 -13.08 -5.95
CA ALA A 25 23.41 -13.55 -5.77
C ALA A 25 23.93 -14.37 -6.96
N ILE A 26 25.22 -14.25 -7.24
CA ILE A 26 25.85 -15.10 -8.25
C ILE A 26 26.02 -16.54 -7.71
N VAL A 27 26.44 -16.71 -6.47
CA VAL A 27 26.56 -18.02 -5.84
C VAL A 27 25.98 -18.00 -4.43
N ASN A 28 25.07 -18.93 -4.13
CA ASN A 28 24.56 -19.15 -2.79
C ASN A 28 25.16 -20.40 -2.16
N TYR A 29 25.88 -20.23 -1.06
CA TYR A 29 26.39 -21.33 -0.20
C TYR A 29 25.60 -21.46 1.11
N GLY A 30 24.70 -20.55 1.40
CA GLY A 30 24.00 -20.45 2.66
C GLY A 30 22.49 -20.55 2.50
N LEU A 31 21.77 -19.60 3.06
CA LEU A 31 20.32 -19.54 3.07
C LEU A 31 19.83 -18.25 2.36
N ILE A 32 18.99 -18.40 1.36
CA ILE A 32 18.13 -17.34 0.82
C ILE A 32 16.72 -17.67 1.22
N ASP A 33 16.12 -16.81 2.02
CA ASP A 33 14.86 -17.06 2.69
C ASP A 33 13.97 -15.83 2.60
N GLU A 34 12.68 -16.03 2.27
CA GLU A 34 11.70 -14.95 2.24
C GLU A 34 12.12 -13.78 1.33
N CYS A 35 12.65 -14.10 0.16
CA CYS A 35 13.16 -13.11 -0.76
C CYS A 35 12.32 -12.97 -2.02
N ILE A 36 12.33 -11.76 -2.57
CA ILE A 36 11.68 -11.44 -3.84
C ILE A 36 12.72 -10.88 -4.79
N SER A 37 12.77 -11.43 -6.00
CA SER A 37 13.62 -10.94 -7.09
C SER A 37 12.78 -10.36 -8.22
N GLY A 38 13.14 -9.16 -8.65
CA GLY A 38 12.41 -8.41 -9.65
C GLY A 38 11.11 -7.82 -9.12
N SER A 39 10.49 -6.98 -9.91
CA SER A 39 9.25 -6.33 -9.56
C SER A 39 8.38 -6.17 -10.78
N ASN A 40 7.10 -6.42 -10.59
CA ASN A 40 6.05 -5.99 -11.51
C ASN A 40 5.37 -4.72 -10.98
N LEU A 41 6.11 -3.83 -10.32
CA LEU A 41 5.57 -2.55 -9.88
C LEU A 41 5.33 -1.66 -11.11
N SER A 42 4.07 -1.48 -11.45
CA SER A 42 3.62 -0.33 -12.22
C SER A 42 3.20 0.75 -11.24
N GLY A 43 3.70 1.96 -11.38
CA GLY A 43 3.28 3.09 -10.55
C GLY A 43 4.39 4.12 -10.34
N PRO A 44 4.06 5.23 -9.69
CA PRO A 44 5.07 6.23 -9.33
C PRO A 44 6.03 5.64 -8.30
N PHE A 45 7.29 5.68 -8.62
CA PHE A 45 8.41 5.26 -7.78
C PHE A 45 9.32 6.47 -7.56
N THR A 46 9.75 6.70 -6.35
CA THR A 46 10.80 7.69 -6.05
C THR A 46 12.12 6.96 -5.98
N ASP A 47 13.02 7.28 -6.92
CA ASP A 47 14.38 6.75 -6.91
C ASP A 47 15.08 7.21 -5.61
N GLN A 48 15.47 6.26 -4.79
CA GLN A 48 16.06 6.53 -3.46
C GLN A 48 17.45 7.17 -3.53
N LEU A 49 18.14 7.05 -4.65
CA LEU A 49 19.47 7.63 -4.86
C LEU A 49 19.40 9.06 -5.43
N THR A 50 18.45 9.31 -6.33
CA THR A 50 18.32 10.60 -7.03
C THR A 50 17.20 11.48 -6.48
N HIS A 51 16.28 10.91 -5.68
CA HIS A 51 15.03 11.53 -5.20
C HIS A 51 14.11 12.02 -6.34
N GLU A 52 14.32 11.52 -7.56
CA GLU A 52 13.51 11.88 -8.72
C GLU A 52 12.30 10.94 -8.83
N PRO A 53 11.10 11.48 -9.09
CA PRO A 53 9.94 10.67 -9.39
C PRO A 53 10.12 9.98 -10.75
N LYS A 54 10.12 8.65 -10.76
CA LYS A 54 10.12 7.83 -11.97
C LYS A 54 8.80 7.12 -12.11
N ASN A 55 8.13 7.27 -13.24
CA ASN A 55 7.04 6.39 -13.62
C ASN A 55 7.64 5.11 -14.21
N LEU A 56 7.56 4.03 -13.46
CA LEU A 56 7.76 2.70 -14.00
C LEU A 56 6.53 2.35 -14.85
N THR A 57 6.61 2.60 -16.15
CA THR A 57 5.77 1.89 -17.11
C THR A 57 6.11 0.41 -17.01
N GLU A 58 5.17 -0.50 -17.34
CA GLU A 58 5.28 -1.97 -17.29
C GLU A 58 6.56 -2.53 -17.95
N THR A 59 7.73 -2.08 -17.52
CA THR A 59 9.00 -2.60 -17.97
C THR A 59 9.23 -3.91 -17.25
N THR A 60 9.11 -4.98 -18.00
CA THR A 60 9.52 -6.31 -17.57
C THR A 60 10.93 -6.21 -17.01
N THR A 61 11.07 -6.41 -15.71
CA THR A 61 12.40 -6.51 -15.10
C THR A 61 13.11 -7.74 -15.67
N PHE A 62 14.39 -7.63 -15.98
CA PHE A 62 15.12 -8.77 -16.52
C PHE A 62 16.52 -8.92 -15.93
N VAL A 63 16.97 -10.16 -15.95
CA VAL A 63 18.32 -10.59 -15.63
C VAL A 63 18.91 -11.22 -16.88
N LYS A 64 20.00 -10.64 -17.40
CA LYS A 64 20.63 -11.09 -18.63
C LYS A 64 22.09 -11.45 -18.41
N GLY A 65 22.36 -12.76 -18.37
CA GLY A 65 23.71 -13.29 -18.40
C GLY A 65 24.19 -13.56 -19.81
N THR A 66 25.49 -13.51 -20.07
CA THR A 66 26.03 -14.05 -21.31
C THR A 66 26.08 -15.59 -21.23
N SER A 67 26.72 -16.14 -20.22
CA SER A 67 26.87 -17.59 -20.03
C SER A 67 25.79 -18.20 -19.15
N MET A 68 25.33 -17.48 -18.11
CA MET A 68 24.37 -18.02 -17.17
C MET A 68 23.50 -16.93 -16.54
N ALA A 69 22.19 -17.22 -16.39
CA ALA A 69 21.24 -16.36 -15.70
C ALA A 69 20.35 -17.15 -14.73
N GLY A 70 20.09 -16.57 -13.56
CA GLY A 70 19.09 -17.07 -12.61
C GLY A 70 18.21 -15.95 -12.10
N GLY A 71 16.91 -16.13 -12.07
CA GLY A 71 16.01 -15.09 -11.58
C GLY A 71 16.36 -14.63 -10.16
N VAL A 72 16.78 -15.54 -9.31
CA VAL A 72 17.20 -15.28 -7.93
C VAL A 72 18.71 -15.49 -7.77
N VAL A 73 19.24 -16.62 -8.21
CA VAL A 73 20.66 -17.03 -8.03
C VAL A 73 21.19 -17.66 -9.30
N VAL A 74 22.44 -17.39 -9.67
CA VAL A 74 23.07 -18.09 -10.80
C VAL A 74 23.40 -19.53 -10.41
N GLU A 75 24.17 -19.75 -9.32
CA GLU A 75 24.57 -21.09 -8.86
C GLU A 75 24.09 -21.30 -7.41
N ASN A 76 23.24 -22.29 -7.17
CA ASN A 76 22.75 -22.58 -5.82
C ASN A 76 23.44 -23.85 -5.25
N LYS A 77 24.22 -23.67 -4.20
CA LYS A 77 24.87 -24.71 -3.38
C LYS A 77 24.37 -24.73 -1.94
N GLY A 78 23.38 -23.92 -1.65
CA GLY A 78 22.73 -23.75 -0.36
C GLY A 78 21.24 -24.00 -0.42
N VAL A 79 20.49 -23.33 0.42
CA VAL A 79 19.02 -23.44 0.50
C VAL A 79 18.40 -22.15 -0.01
N ILE A 80 17.40 -22.29 -0.88
CA ILE A 80 16.44 -21.23 -1.24
C ILE A 80 15.08 -21.69 -0.75
N ARG A 81 14.41 -20.87 0.05
CA ARG A 81 13.07 -21.18 0.52
C ARG A 81 12.20 -19.94 0.60
N ASN A 82 10.88 -20.13 0.52
CA ASN A 82 9.87 -19.10 0.65
C ASN A 82 10.20 -17.87 -0.21
N THR A 83 10.42 -18.05 -1.51
CA THR A 83 11.03 -17.05 -2.41
C THR A 83 10.25 -16.96 -3.72
N ALA A 84 10.15 -15.77 -4.29
CA ALA A 84 9.53 -15.53 -5.59
C ALA A 84 10.44 -14.77 -6.56
N ASN A 85 10.29 -15.07 -7.86
CA ASN A 85 10.92 -14.31 -8.93
C ASN A 85 9.90 -13.81 -9.94
N TYR A 86 10.00 -12.53 -10.29
CA TYR A 86 9.20 -11.85 -11.32
C TYR A 86 10.03 -11.42 -12.53
N ALA A 87 11.36 -11.44 -12.40
CA ALA A 87 12.25 -10.99 -13.47
C ALA A 87 12.43 -12.05 -14.55
N LYS A 88 12.39 -11.64 -15.82
CA LYS A 88 12.76 -12.48 -16.95
C LYS A 88 14.24 -12.86 -16.86
N ALA A 89 14.56 -14.14 -16.98
CA ALA A 89 15.95 -14.63 -17.02
C ALA A 89 16.35 -14.96 -18.47
N THR A 90 17.50 -14.44 -18.91
CA THR A 90 18.02 -14.67 -20.26
C THR A 90 19.52 -14.99 -20.20
N ALA A 91 19.95 -16.05 -20.86
CA ALA A 91 21.36 -16.34 -21.13
C ALA A 91 21.62 -16.20 -22.64
N SER A 92 22.48 -15.25 -23.06
CA SER A 92 22.56 -14.85 -24.47
C SER A 92 23.51 -15.73 -25.30
N ALA A 93 24.40 -16.52 -24.69
CA ALA A 93 25.22 -17.47 -25.43
C ALA A 93 24.39 -18.65 -25.96
N SER A 94 24.78 -19.25 -27.05
CA SER A 94 24.09 -20.39 -27.67
C SER A 94 24.04 -21.63 -26.79
N ASP A 95 25.00 -21.78 -25.89
CA ASP A 95 25.10 -22.80 -24.83
C ASP A 95 24.77 -22.26 -23.44
N GLY A 96 24.29 -21.02 -23.37
CA GLY A 96 23.96 -20.33 -22.12
C GLY A 96 22.84 -21.04 -21.34
N ILE A 97 22.93 -20.97 -20.01
CA ILE A 97 21.98 -21.62 -19.09
C ILE A 97 21.13 -20.58 -18.40
N ALA A 98 19.81 -20.69 -18.47
CA ALA A 98 18.91 -19.81 -17.75
C ALA A 98 17.83 -20.55 -16.97
N GLY A 99 17.56 -20.12 -15.73
CA GLY A 99 16.49 -20.66 -14.89
C GLY A 99 15.66 -19.59 -14.20
N GLY A 100 14.40 -19.91 -14.01
CA GLY A 100 13.42 -18.97 -13.43
C GLY A 100 13.76 -18.54 -12.00
N ILE A 101 14.30 -19.44 -11.22
CA ILE A 101 14.80 -19.17 -9.87
C ILE A 101 16.34 -19.28 -9.87
N VAL A 102 16.87 -20.38 -10.39
CA VAL A 102 18.29 -20.70 -10.34
C VAL A 102 18.81 -21.03 -11.72
N GLY A 103 19.92 -20.45 -12.14
CA GLY A 103 20.62 -20.86 -13.39
C GLY A 103 21.08 -22.30 -13.29
N LYS A 104 21.89 -22.63 -12.27
CA LYS A 104 22.37 -24.00 -12.00
C LYS A 104 22.12 -24.41 -10.56
N LEU A 105 21.39 -25.51 -10.36
CA LEU A 105 21.24 -26.16 -9.06
C LEU A 105 22.39 -27.15 -8.86
N ASP A 106 23.32 -26.78 -8.03
CA ASP A 106 24.56 -27.47 -7.82
C ASP A 106 24.47 -28.49 -6.66
N LYS A 107 25.52 -29.22 -6.41
CA LYS A 107 25.59 -30.19 -5.32
C LYS A 107 25.11 -29.60 -3.99
N ASN A 108 24.24 -30.32 -3.29
CA ASN A 108 23.60 -29.95 -2.03
C ASN A 108 22.68 -28.71 -2.10
N GLY A 109 22.58 -28.07 -3.24
CA GLY A 109 21.62 -26.96 -3.42
C GLY A 109 20.18 -27.48 -3.37
N SER A 110 19.30 -26.78 -2.68
CA SER A 110 17.87 -27.11 -2.60
C SER A 110 16.97 -25.89 -2.79
N ILE A 111 15.74 -26.13 -3.24
CA ILE A 111 14.73 -25.11 -3.43
C ILE A 111 13.43 -25.60 -2.77
N GLN A 112 12.81 -24.77 -1.92
CA GLN A 112 11.56 -25.13 -1.22
C GLN A 112 10.62 -23.93 -1.17
N ILE A 113 9.33 -24.13 -1.45
CA ILE A 113 8.31 -23.10 -1.41
C ILE A 113 8.76 -21.87 -2.22
N ALA A 114 8.87 -22.04 -3.53
CA ALA A 114 9.29 -20.95 -4.40
C ALA A 114 8.42 -20.89 -5.65
N TYR A 115 8.27 -19.71 -6.24
CA TYR A 115 7.61 -19.62 -7.52
C TYR A 115 8.25 -18.62 -8.49
N SER A 116 8.12 -18.94 -9.79
CA SER A 116 8.60 -18.15 -10.92
C SER A 116 7.41 -17.62 -11.71
N ALA A 117 7.17 -16.31 -11.64
CA ALA A 117 6.01 -15.65 -12.25
C ALA A 117 6.33 -14.97 -13.59
N GLN A 118 7.50 -15.19 -14.15
CA GLN A 118 7.92 -14.63 -15.43
C GLN A 118 7.23 -15.33 -16.60
N THR A 119 7.14 -14.63 -17.72
CA THR A 119 6.45 -15.13 -18.94
C THR A 119 7.38 -15.82 -19.93
N ALA A 120 8.69 -15.62 -19.84
CA ALA A 120 9.68 -16.21 -20.72
C ALA A 120 11.05 -16.38 -20.04
N ILE A 121 11.75 -17.43 -20.46
CA ILE A 121 13.16 -17.70 -20.12
C ILE A 121 13.86 -17.99 -21.45
N GLU A 122 15.02 -17.42 -21.68
CA GLU A 122 15.76 -17.56 -22.94
C GLU A 122 17.19 -18.04 -22.68
N GLY A 123 17.66 -19.01 -23.48
CA GLY A 123 19.01 -19.54 -23.40
C GLY A 123 19.14 -20.82 -24.23
N GLY A 124 20.36 -21.35 -24.32
CA GLY A 124 20.61 -22.65 -24.91
C GLY A 124 20.03 -23.81 -24.10
N THR A 125 20.11 -23.70 -22.77
CA THR A 125 19.45 -24.61 -21.82
C THR A 125 18.60 -23.77 -20.88
N THR A 126 17.32 -24.08 -20.79
CA THR A 126 16.37 -23.32 -19.99
C THR A 126 15.53 -24.21 -19.09
N GLY A 127 15.05 -23.66 -17.97
CA GLY A 127 14.08 -24.33 -17.12
C GLY A 127 13.26 -23.36 -16.28
N ALA A 128 12.02 -23.69 -16.05
CA ALA A 128 11.05 -22.86 -15.38
C ALA A 128 11.47 -22.45 -13.95
N VAL A 129 12.18 -23.33 -13.25
CA VAL A 129 12.71 -23.10 -11.90
C VAL A 129 14.23 -23.12 -11.90
N PHE A 130 14.87 -24.13 -12.49
CA PHE A 130 16.32 -24.21 -12.66
C PHE A 130 16.69 -24.53 -14.10
N GLY A 131 17.73 -23.88 -14.64
CA GLY A 131 18.23 -24.13 -15.99
C GLY A 131 18.96 -25.47 -16.12
N ALA A 132 19.83 -25.78 -15.17
CA ALA A 132 20.54 -27.05 -15.08
C ALA A 132 20.54 -27.56 -13.64
N LYS A 133 20.66 -28.90 -13.48
CA LYS A 133 20.69 -29.56 -12.17
C LYS A 133 21.74 -30.66 -12.16
N GLU A 134 22.56 -30.70 -11.10
CA GLU A 134 23.47 -31.82 -10.87
C GLU A 134 22.75 -33.03 -10.27
N GLU A 135 23.21 -34.24 -10.60
CA GLU A 135 22.61 -35.49 -10.07
C GLU A 135 22.61 -35.54 -8.54
N THR A 136 23.60 -34.93 -7.90
CA THR A 136 23.73 -34.87 -6.43
C THR A 136 23.11 -33.64 -5.81
N ALA A 137 22.33 -32.87 -6.57
CA ALA A 137 21.59 -31.75 -6.04
C ALA A 137 20.53 -32.18 -5.02
N GLY A 138 20.22 -31.31 -4.07
CA GLY A 138 19.20 -31.50 -3.08
C GLY A 138 17.78 -31.43 -3.67
N ALA A 139 16.80 -31.49 -2.78
CA ALA A 139 15.39 -31.52 -3.16
C ALA A 139 14.91 -30.21 -3.78
N VAL A 140 14.01 -30.32 -4.74
CA VAL A 140 13.18 -29.25 -5.27
C VAL A 140 11.73 -29.59 -4.93
N ASN A 141 11.14 -28.86 -3.96
CA ASN A 141 9.84 -29.19 -3.41
C ASN A 141 8.95 -27.95 -3.34
N ASN A 142 7.65 -28.14 -3.60
CA ASN A 142 6.64 -27.08 -3.49
C ASN A 142 7.04 -25.83 -4.29
N THR A 143 7.51 -26.07 -5.52
CA THR A 143 7.87 -25.05 -6.47
C THR A 143 6.80 -24.90 -7.52
N TYR A 144 6.57 -23.67 -7.97
CA TYR A 144 5.54 -23.35 -8.95
C TYR A 144 6.11 -22.45 -10.04
N TYR A 145 5.56 -22.57 -11.23
CA TYR A 145 5.96 -21.73 -12.35
C TYR A 145 4.78 -21.46 -13.29
N GLN A 146 4.87 -20.36 -14.05
CA GLN A 146 3.84 -20.04 -15.02
C GLN A 146 3.87 -21.05 -16.18
N ASP A 147 2.71 -21.56 -16.57
CA ASP A 147 2.54 -22.61 -17.58
C ASP A 147 3.04 -22.27 -18.99
N THR A 148 3.34 -21.00 -19.25
CA THR A 148 4.01 -20.55 -20.48
C THR A 148 5.51 -20.92 -20.53
N LEU A 149 6.09 -21.34 -19.39
CA LEU A 149 7.50 -21.71 -19.29
C LEU A 149 7.69 -23.20 -19.54
N SER A 150 8.85 -23.55 -20.11
CA SER A 150 9.26 -24.95 -20.26
C SER A 150 9.71 -25.50 -18.91
N GLY A 151 8.95 -26.40 -18.35
CA GLY A 151 9.23 -27.10 -17.09
C GLY A 151 8.70 -28.55 -17.14
N ASN A 152 9.04 -29.32 -16.11
CA ASN A 152 8.59 -30.69 -15.90
C ASN A 152 8.34 -30.93 -14.40
N GLU A 153 7.95 -32.13 -14.01
CA GLU A 153 7.65 -32.48 -12.62
C GLU A 153 8.84 -32.26 -11.66
N GLU A 154 10.08 -32.39 -12.14
CA GLU A 154 11.27 -32.13 -11.32
C GLU A 154 11.44 -30.63 -11.01
N GLN A 155 10.84 -29.77 -11.81
CA GLN A 155 10.90 -28.32 -11.64
C GLN A 155 9.68 -27.78 -10.83
N GLY A 156 8.68 -28.63 -10.58
CA GLY A 156 7.50 -28.25 -9.80
C GLY A 156 6.19 -28.27 -10.56
N THR A 157 5.23 -27.51 -10.11
CA THR A 157 3.85 -27.48 -10.63
C THR A 157 3.63 -26.29 -11.54
N ALA A 158 3.22 -26.55 -12.77
CA ALA A 158 2.78 -25.52 -13.70
C ALA A 158 1.42 -24.95 -13.26
N LYS A 159 1.29 -23.64 -13.30
CA LYS A 159 0.03 -22.91 -13.04
C LYS A 159 -0.19 -21.83 -14.08
N THR A 160 -1.42 -21.61 -14.46
CA THR A 160 -1.78 -20.47 -15.30
C THR A 160 -1.52 -19.15 -14.59
N ALA A 161 -1.31 -18.07 -15.33
CA ALA A 161 -1.18 -16.73 -14.73
C ALA A 161 -2.39 -16.35 -13.87
N ALA A 162 -3.60 -16.77 -14.25
CA ALA A 162 -4.82 -16.50 -13.49
C ALA A 162 -4.83 -17.24 -12.14
N GLU A 163 -4.41 -18.50 -12.10
CA GLU A 163 -4.27 -19.27 -10.86
C GLU A 163 -3.22 -18.64 -9.95
N MET A 164 -2.04 -18.28 -10.49
CA MET A 164 -0.97 -17.66 -9.71
C MET A 164 -1.33 -16.27 -9.17
N LYS A 165 -2.25 -15.55 -9.84
CA LYS A 165 -2.76 -14.23 -9.42
C LYS A 165 -4.02 -14.31 -8.55
N SER A 166 -4.19 -15.38 -7.80
CA SER A 166 -5.41 -15.61 -7.02
C SER A 166 -5.16 -15.67 -5.51
N ASN A 167 -6.21 -15.38 -4.74
CA ASN A 167 -6.20 -15.61 -3.30
C ASN A 167 -6.03 -17.12 -2.98
N ALA A 168 -6.55 -18.01 -3.84
CA ALA A 168 -6.40 -19.46 -3.65
C ALA A 168 -4.93 -19.89 -3.69
N PHE A 169 -4.13 -19.34 -4.59
CA PHE A 169 -2.69 -19.61 -4.63
C PHE A 169 -1.95 -19.08 -3.40
N LYS A 170 -2.32 -17.91 -2.90
CA LYS A 170 -1.79 -17.39 -1.64
C LYS A 170 -2.11 -18.32 -0.46
N GLU A 171 -3.33 -18.88 -0.38
CA GLU A 171 -3.70 -19.83 0.67
C GLU A 171 -2.93 -21.16 0.53
N GLU A 172 -2.70 -21.63 -0.69
CA GLU A 172 -1.87 -22.80 -0.97
C GLU A 172 -0.44 -22.60 -0.44
N LEU A 173 0.19 -21.44 -0.76
CA LEU A 173 1.52 -21.10 -0.23
C LEU A 173 1.51 -21.01 1.30
N ASN A 174 0.48 -20.41 1.89
CA ASN A 174 0.36 -20.28 3.34
C ASN A 174 0.17 -21.64 4.04
N THR A 175 -0.47 -22.59 3.40
CA THR A 175 -0.57 -23.96 3.93
C THR A 175 0.82 -24.60 4.06
N LEU A 176 1.74 -24.31 3.14
CA LEU A 176 3.11 -24.84 3.16
C LEU A 176 4.02 -24.21 4.24
N VAL A 177 3.76 -22.97 4.61
CA VAL A 177 4.51 -22.29 5.68
C VAL A 177 3.85 -22.42 7.05
N ALA A 178 2.60 -22.92 7.10
CA ALA A 178 1.85 -23.07 8.34
C ALA A 178 2.58 -24.00 9.34
N GLY A 179 2.67 -23.55 10.59
CA GLY A 179 3.36 -24.28 11.66
C GLY A 179 4.88 -24.14 11.66
N ASN A 180 5.45 -23.37 10.74
CA ASN A 180 6.86 -23.01 10.77
C ASN A 180 7.01 -21.52 11.15
N GLU A 181 7.30 -21.26 12.44
CA GLU A 181 7.44 -19.92 12.98
C GLU A 181 8.62 -19.12 12.38
N GLU A 182 9.55 -19.80 11.70
CA GLU A 182 10.67 -19.15 11.02
C GLU A 182 10.28 -18.54 9.68
N LEU A 183 9.12 -18.94 9.09
CA LEU A 183 8.69 -18.52 7.76
C LEU A 183 7.55 -17.50 7.84
N CYS A 184 7.71 -16.39 7.12
CA CYS A 184 6.65 -15.44 6.94
C CYS A 184 5.54 -15.98 6.03
N SER A 185 4.32 -15.58 6.32
CA SER A 185 3.17 -15.86 5.47
C SER A 185 3.20 -15.05 4.18
N TRP A 186 2.45 -15.51 3.19
CA TRP A 186 2.18 -14.80 1.95
C TRP A 186 0.93 -13.93 2.08
N THR A 187 0.96 -12.77 1.47
CA THR A 187 -0.18 -11.87 1.34
C THR A 187 -0.60 -11.73 -0.12
N TRP A 188 -1.85 -11.33 -0.34
CA TRP A 188 -2.38 -11.15 -1.68
C TRP A 188 -3.33 -9.95 -1.75
N ASN A 189 -3.24 -9.22 -2.85
CA ASN A 189 -4.15 -8.16 -3.22
C ASN A 189 -4.23 -8.10 -4.75
N SER A 190 -5.43 -8.08 -5.31
CA SER A 190 -5.66 -8.14 -6.77
C SER A 190 -5.06 -6.95 -7.53
N THR A 191 -4.86 -5.81 -6.88
CA THR A 191 -4.35 -4.57 -7.49
C THR A 191 -2.86 -4.33 -7.23
N LYS A 192 -2.28 -5.01 -6.23
CA LYS A 192 -0.86 -4.89 -5.90
C LYS A 192 -0.06 -6.04 -6.53
N ASN A 193 1.17 -5.75 -6.94
CA ASN A 193 2.08 -6.73 -7.55
C ASN A 193 1.45 -7.49 -8.73
N GLN A 194 0.64 -6.79 -9.54
CA GLN A 194 -0.14 -7.37 -10.66
C GLN A 194 -0.99 -8.59 -10.22
N GLY A 195 -1.38 -8.67 -8.94
CA GLY A 195 -2.17 -9.75 -8.40
C GLY A 195 -1.39 -11.01 -7.99
N TYR A 196 -0.07 -11.04 -8.09
CA TYR A 196 0.72 -12.15 -7.55
C TYR A 196 0.89 -12.06 -6.03
N PRO A 197 0.87 -13.19 -5.29
CA PRO A 197 1.19 -13.22 -3.87
C PRO A 197 2.57 -12.64 -3.57
N ARG A 198 2.71 -12.02 -2.41
CA ARG A 198 3.99 -11.47 -1.91
C ARG A 198 4.28 -11.99 -0.52
N ILE A 199 5.55 -12.02 -0.15
CA ILE A 199 5.95 -12.33 1.22
C ILE A 199 5.43 -11.21 2.13
N LEU A 200 4.77 -11.58 3.22
CA LEU A 200 4.41 -10.66 4.28
C LEU A 200 5.64 -10.42 5.16
N SER A 201 6.24 -9.23 5.04
CA SER A 201 7.37 -8.88 5.88
C SER A 201 7.02 -9.02 7.36
N SER A 202 7.93 -9.54 8.18
CA SER A 202 7.79 -9.60 9.64
C SER A 202 7.64 -8.21 10.31
N LEU A 203 7.93 -7.15 9.56
CA LEU A 203 7.69 -5.77 9.99
C LEU A 203 6.25 -5.31 9.74
N ILE A 204 5.46 -6.06 8.97
CA ILE A 204 4.03 -5.82 8.74
C ILE A 204 3.25 -6.61 9.79
N THR A 205 2.57 -5.91 10.66
CA THR A 205 1.79 -6.47 11.76
C THR A 205 0.41 -5.82 11.83
N GLU A 206 -0.49 -6.34 12.64
CA GLU A 206 -1.73 -5.62 12.92
C GLU A 206 -1.42 -4.40 13.78
N VAL A 207 -1.71 -3.22 13.27
CA VAL A 207 -1.47 -1.94 13.94
C VAL A 207 -2.79 -1.17 14.00
N GLU A 208 -3.02 -0.50 15.13
CA GLU A 208 -4.12 0.44 15.31
C GLU A 208 -3.55 1.83 15.60
N LEU A 209 -3.85 2.77 14.70
CA LEU A 209 -3.41 4.15 14.79
C LEU A 209 -4.59 5.05 15.15
N VAL A 210 -4.43 5.90 16.16
CA VAL A 210 -5.50 6.75 16.66
C VAL A 210 -5.09 8.22 16.67
N ASN A 211 -5.85 9.05 15.96
CA ASN A 211 -5.81 10.50 16.14
C ASN A 211 -6.92 10.92 17.10
N VAL A 212 -6.59 11.01 18.38
CA VAL A 212 -7.55 11.29 19.46
C VAL A 212 -8.28 12.63 19.28
N SER A 213 -7.59 13.66 18.79
CA SER A 213 -8.15 15.01 18.64
C SER A 213 -9.23 15.09 17.57
N ARG A 214 -9.14 14.25 16.54
CA ARG A 214 -10.08 14.18 15.41
C ARG A 214 -10.92 12.91 15.42
N GLY A 215 -10.74 12.03 16.40
CA GLY A 215 -11.51 10.79 16.52
C GLY A 215 -11.29 9.80 15.39
N LEU A 216 -10.19 9.92 14.64
CA LEU A 216 -9.89 9.01 13.53
C LEU A 216 -9.08 7.83 14.03
N THR A 217 -9.56 6.61 13.78
CA THR A 217 -8.85 5.36 14.04
C THR A 217 -8.67 4.63 12.72
N VAL A 218 -7.46 4.13 12.49
CA VAL A 218 -7.11 3.30 11.32
C VAL A 218 -6.49 2.01 11.83
N LYS A 219 -7.09 0.87 11.49
CA LYS A 219 -6.61 -0.45 11.88
C LYS A 219 -6.36 -1.32 10.65
N GLY A 220 -5.28 -2.06 10.63
CA GLY A 220 -4.96 -3.01 9.57
C GLY A 220 -3.56 -3.58 9.66
N MET A 221 -3.22 -4.41 8.68
CA MET A 221 -1.87 -4.95 8.53
C MET A 221 -0.98 -3.89 7.92
N MET A 222 -0.09 -3.29 8.71
CA MET A 222 0.82 -2.24 8.25
C MET A 222 2.17 -2.33 8.94
N HIS A 223 3.16 -1.63 8.41
CA HIS A 223 4.48 -1.60 9.02
C HIS A 223 4.38 -1.09 10.46
N LYS A 224 5.08 -1.76 11.38
CA LYS A 224 5.03 -1.47 12.84
C LYS A 224 5.35 -0.01 13.19
N ASP A 225 6.16 0.66 12.36
CA ASP A 225 6.58 2.05 12.57
C ASP A 225 5.71 3.06 11.80
N THR A 226 4.53 2.62 11.30
CA THR A 226 3.58 3.49 10.60
C THR A 226 3.02 4.54 11.53
N LYS A 227 2.90 5.76 11.03
CA LYS A 227 2.24 6.89 11.68
C LYS A 227 1.06 7.37 10.84
N LEU A 228 0.00 7.80 11.50
CA LEU A 228 -1.15 8.43 10.87
C LEU A 228 -0.96 9.95 10.86
N GLN A 229 -0.87 10.53 9.68
CA GLN A 229 -0.83 11.98 9.47
C GLN A 229 -2.16 12.46 8.89
N LEU A 230 -2.66 13.59 9.38
CA LEU A 230 -3.85 14.26 8.86
C LEU A 230 -3.45 15.59 8.24
N ASN A 231 -3.59 15.71 6.94
CA ASN A 231 -3.33 16.95 6.20
C ASN A 231 -4.67 17.68 6.01
N GLU A 232 -4.90 18.75 6.77
CA GLU A 232 -6.15 19.52 6.62
C GLU A 232 -6.22 20.13 5.21
N LEU A 233 -7.38 19.99 4.58
CA LEU A 233 -7.58 20.52 3.23
C LEU A 233 -7.73 22.04 3.27
N ASP A 234 -6.87 22.72 2.52
CA ASP A 234 -6.99 24.19 2.32
C ASP A 234 -8.33 24.52 1.63
N LYS A 235 -8.90 25.68 1.98
CA LYS A 235 -10.18 26.12 1.40
C LYS A 235 -10.14 26.37 -0.11
N LYS A 236 -8.96 26.48 -0.70
CA LYS A 236 -8.76 26.61 -2.16
C LYS A 236 -8.60 25.25 -2.85
N ASN A 237 -8.40 24.17 -2.09
CA ASN A 237 -8.26 22.83 -2.62
C ASN A 237 -9.55 22.39 -3.32
N ASP A 238 -9.44 21.78 -4.49
CA ASP A 238 -10.61 21.37 -5.30
C ASP A 238 -11.49 20.34 -4.58
N ILE A 239 -10.91 19.43 -3.82
CA ILE A 239 -11.64 18.44 -3.02
C ILE A 239 -12.42 19.14 -1.89
N TYR A 240 -11.80 20.13 -1.21
CA TYR A 240 -12.53 20.95 -0.24
C TYR A 240 -13.71 21.67 -0.88
N GLN A 241 -13.53 22.24 -2.08
CA GLN A 241 -14.61 22.91 -2.79
C GLN A 241 -15.73 21.96 -3.19
N ALA A 242 -15.40 20.70 -3.55
CA ALA A 242 -16.38 19.65 -3.81
C ALA A 242 -17.21 19.35 -2.54
N PHE A 243 -16.57 19.15 -1.38
CA PHE A 243 -17.26 18.96 -0.10
C PHE A 243 -18.12 20.16 0.27
N LYS A 244 -17.62 21.37 0.09
CA LYS A 244 -18.38 22.62 0.35
C LYS A 244 -19.63 22.72 -0.53
N LYS A 245 -19.51 22.40 -1.82
CA LYS A 245 -20.66 22.39 -2.75
C LYS A 245 -21.71 21.37 -2.32
N TYR A 246 -21.29 20.18 -1.87
CA TYR A 246 -22.20 19.17 -1.33
C TYR A 246 -22.87 19.67 -0.04
N ALA A 247 -22.10 20.26 0.88
CA ALA A 247 -22.63 20.82 2.12
C ALA A 247 -23.69 21.89 1.86
N GLN A 248 -23.47 22.79 0.90
CA GLN A 248 -24.45 23.81 0.49
C GLN A 248 -25.75 23.20 -0.04
N LYS A 249 -25.66 22.16 -0.89
CA LYS A 249 -26.85 21.46 -1.42
C LYS A 249 -27.70 20.77 -0.35
N THR A 250 -27.07 20.37 0.76
CA THR A 250 -27.71 19.66 1.87
C THR A 250 -27.99 20.54 3.09
N ASP A 251 -27.89 21.85 2.93
CA ASP A 251 -28.01 22.87 3.99
C ASP A 251 -27.14 22.61 5.23
N LYS A 252 -25.89 22.18 4.97
CA LYS A 252 -24.91 21.91 6.00
C LYS A 252 -23.66 22.80 5.84
N GLN A 253 -22.80 22.75 6.82
CA GLN A 253 -21.48 23.37 6.80
C GLN A 253 -20.37 22.32 6.98
N VAL A 254 -19.21 22.55 6.37
CA VAL A 254 -18.02 21.72 6.59
C VAL A 254 -17.44 22.11 7.95
N LEU A 255 -17.40 21.17 8.89
CA LEU A 255 -16.74 21.34 10.18
C LEU A 255 -15.26 21.03 10.11
N TYR A 256 -14.91 20.01 9.38
CA TYR A 256 -13.55 19.55 9.23
C TYR A 256 -13.38 18.79 7.91
N SER A 257 -12.22 18.89 7.31
CA SER A 257 -11.84 18.07 6.16
C SER A 257 -10.34 17.86 6.13
N ALA A 258 -9.92 16.67 5.80
CA ALA A 258 -8.52 16.29 5.74
C ALA A 258 -8.28 15.14 4.75
N GLU A 259 -7.03 15.03 4.34
CA GLU A 259 -6.49 13.87 3.65
C GLU A 259 -5.62 13.10 4.64
N PRO A 260 -6.06 11.92 5.10
CA PRO A 260 -5.25 11.07 5.96
C PRO A 260 -4.21 10.33 5.13
N THR A 261 -3.00 10.22 5.65
CA THR A 261 -1.90 9.49 5.04
C THR A 261 -1.21 8.60 6.06
N LEU A 262 -0.74 7.44 5.61
CA LEU A 262 0.08 6.52 6.39
C LEU A 262 1.55 6.73 6.00
N VAL A 263 2.36 7.14 6.95
CA VAL A 263 3.76 7.55 6.69
C VAL A 263 4.72 6.94 7.72
N TYR A 264 5.99 6.86 7.36
CA TYR A 264 7.08 6.64 8.32
C TYR A 264 7.44 7.95 9.05
N GLU A 265 8.41 7.87 9.96
CA GLU A 265 8.86 9.04 10.73
C GLU A 265 9.46 10.15 9.87
N ASP A 266 10.09 9.78 8.77
CA ASP A 266 10.68 10.67 7.77
C ASP A 266 9.64 11.27 6.80
N GLY A 267 8.36 10.94 6.96
CA GLY A 267 7.26 11.40 6.11
C GLY A 267 7.07 10.62 4.81
N GLN A 268 7.88 9.60 4.54
CA GLN A 268 7.69 8.74 3.37
C GLN A 268 6.46 7.84 3.53
N PRO A 269 5.76 7.49 2.43
CA PRO A 269 4.62 6.59 2.48
C PRO A 269 4.95 5.26 3.15
N SER A 270 4.12 4.85 4.12
CA SER A 270 4.30 3.59 4.82
C SER A 270 3.66 2.42 4.09
N ALA A 271 4.26 1.23 4.22
CA ALA A 271 3.72 0.00 3.66
C ALA A 271 2.57 -0.55 4.51
N TYR A 272 1.51 -1.00 3.84
CA TYR A 272 0.39 -1.72 4.44
C TYR A 272 -0.16 -2.78 3.49
N GLU A 273 -0.88 -3.77 4.02
CA GLU A 273 -1.40 -4.91 3.29
C GLU A 273 -2.91 -5.09 3.52
N GLY A 274 -3.61 -5.47 2.47
CA GLY A 274 -5.06 -5.68 2.52
C GLY A 274 -5.85 -4.40 2.77
N ASN A 275 -7.07 -4.56 3.29
CA ASN A 275 -7.95 -3.46 3.60
C ASN A 275 -7.63 -2.87 4.97
N LEU A 276 -7.80 -1.56 5.07
CA LEU A 276 -7.72 -0.81 6.31
C LEU A 276 -9.13 -0.57 6.84
N ASN A 277 -9.38 -0.87 8.10
CA ASN A 277 -10.61 -0.49 8.79
C ASN A 277 -10.46 0.95 9.32
N VAL A 278 -11.22 1.87 8.77
CA VAL A 278 -11.19 3.28 9.14
C VAL A 278 -12.47 3.61 9.92
N LYS A 279 -12.31 4.20 11.11
CA LYS A 279 -13.41 4.65 11.98
C LYS A 279 -13.26 6.12 12.32
N LEU A 280 -14.36 6.86 12.30
CA LEU A 280 -14.40 8.26 12.67
C LEU A 280 -15.46 8.47 13.77
N ASP A 281 -15.00 8.83 14.96
CA ASP A 281 -15.84 9.16 16.13
C ASP A 281 -16.30 10.61 16.07
N LEU A 282 -17.57 10.80 15.79
CA LEU A 282 -18.19 12.12 15.63
C LEU A 282 -18.44 12.83 16.97
N SER A 283 -18.31 12.16 18.09
CA SER A 283 -18.39 12.79 19.42
C SER A 283 -17.29 13.82 19.65
N LYS A 284 -16.22 13.77 18.86
CA LYS A 284 -15.10 14.73 18.89
C LYS A 284 -15.42 16.06 18.21
N TYR A 285 -16.54 16.14 17.51
CA TYR A 285 -16.96 17.34 16.79
C TYR A 285 -18.13 18.02 17.50
N ARG A 286 -18.17 19.36 17.41
CA ARG A 286 -19.28 20.15 17.97
C ARG A 286 -20.29 20.46 16.88
N GLY A 287 -21.45 19.84 16.94
CA GLY A 287 -22.52 20.04 15.96
C GLY A 287 -23.68 19.09 16.19
N LYS A 288 -24.61 19.09 15.26
CA LYS A 288 -25.75 18.17 15.17
C LYS A 288 -26.00 17.80 13.71
N GLY A 289 -26.76 16.72 13.49
CA GLY A 289 -27.14 16.30 12.15
C GLY A 289 -25.93 16.04 11.25
N TYR A 290 -24.96 15.28 11.74
CA TYR A 290 -23.73 15.02 11.03
C TYR A 290 -23.94 14.25 9.73
N LYS A 291 -23.05 14.50 8.78
CA LYS A 291 -22.77 13.66 7.62
C LYS A 291 -21.24 13.49 7.49
N VAL A 292 -20.81 12.30 7.11
CA VAL A 292 -19.42 12.02 6.78
C VAL A 292 -19.32 11.74 5.30
N LEU A 293 -18.43 12.44 4.64
CA LEU A 293 -18.19 12.31 3.21
C LEU A 293 -16.78 11.82 2.98
N VAL A 294 -16.60 10.99 1.98
CA VAL A 294 -15.28 10.62 1.42
C VAL A 294 -15.23 11.01 -0.05
N TYR A 295 -14.01 11.31 -0.53
CA TYR A 295 -13.79 11.65 -1.93
C TYR A 295 -12.92 10.60 -2.58
N ARG A 296 -13.49 9.86 -3.54
CA ARG A 296 -12.83 8.79 -4.26
C ARG A 296 -13.20 8.85 -5.74
N ASN A 297 -12.24 8.63 -6.64
CA ASN A 297 -12.47 8.58 -8.09
C ASN A 297 -13.27 9.80 -8.62
N ASN A 298 -12.92 11.00 -8.14
CA ASN A 298 -13.61 12.26 -8.47
C ASN A 298 -15.09 12.30 -8.07
N GLN A 299 -15.51 11.45 -7.13
CA GLN A 299 -16.89 11.40 -6.63
C GLN A 299 -16.95 11.53 -5.11
N ILE A 300 -18.05 12.08 -4.63
CA ILE A 300 -18.37 12.14 -3.20
C ILE A 300 -19.26 10.96 -2.85
N GLU A 301 -18.86 10.22 -1.84
CA GLU A 301 -19.66 9.17 -1.19
C GLU A 301 -19.98 9.59 0.24
N GLU A 302 -21.24 9.40 0.66
CA GLU A 302 -21.66 9.62 2.04
C GLU A 302 -21.57 8.31 2.81
N LEU A 303 -20.91 8.33 3.98
CA LEU A 303 -20.81 7.17 4.86
C LEU A 303 -21.97 7.12 5.84
N GLU A 304 -22.44 5.92 6.13
CA GLU A 304 -23.41 5.67 7.17
C GLU A 304 -22.81 5.94 8.56
N ILE A 305 -23.62 6.51 9.44
CA ILE A 305 -23.26 6.81 10.83
C ILE A 305 -24.11 5.92 11.71
N ASP A 306 -23.49 5.15 12.58
CA ASP A 306 -24.19 4.28 13.51
C ASP A 306 -24.81 5.03 14.70
N LYS A 307 -25.53 4.28 15.57
CA LYS A 307 -26.17 4.83 16.79
C LYS A 307 -25.16 5.34 17.83
N GLN A 308 -23.89 4.96 17.71
CA GLN A 308 -22.81 5.38 18.60
C GLN A 308 -22.07 6.59 18.06
N MET A 309 -22.56 7.20 16.98
CA MET A 309 -21.94 8.34 16.30
C MET A 309 -20.59 7.99 15.65
N ILE A 310 -20.44 6.78 15.16
CA ILE A 310 -19.25 6.32 14.46
C ILE A 310 -19.60 6.10 12.99
N ALA A 311 -18.81 6.70 12.10
CA ALA A 311 -18.78 6.33 10.68
C ALA A 311 -17.60 5.37 10.48
N SER A 312 -17.82 4.22 9.86
CA SER A 312 -16.76 3.24 9.60
C SER A 312 -16.82 2.67 8.19
N LYS A 313 -15.67 2.36 7.64
CA LYS A 313 -15.55 1.74 6.33
C LYS A 313 -14.23 0.97 6.20
N ASP A 314 -14.29 -0.19 5.55
CA ASP A 314 -13.09 -0.87 5.07
C ASP A 314 -12.68 -0.26 3.73
N VAL A 315 -11.42 0.12 3.62
CA VAL A 315 -10.87 0.81 2.44
C VAL A 315 -9.56 0.16 1.99
N GLU A 316 -9.36 0.09 0.69
CA GLU A 316 -8.09 -0.39 0.11
C GLU A 316 -7.00 0.69 0.15
N GLU A 317 -7.40 1.96 0.21
CA GLU A 317 -6.51 3.13 0.28
C GLU A 317 -7.12 4.23 1.13
N MET A 318 -6.26 5.05 1.75
CA MET A 318 -6.69 6.24 2.46
C MET A 318 -7.19 7.28 1.47
N VAL A 319 -8.33 7.90 1.77
CA VAL A 319 -8.97 8.90 0.90
C VAL A 319 -9.34 10.15 1.70
N PRO A 320 -9.39 11.34 1.06
CA PRO A 320 -9.85 12.55 1.70
C PRO A 320 -11.27 12.41 2.23
N PHE A 321 -11.52 12.99 3.40
CA PHE A 321 -12.85 12.99 4.04
C PHE A 321 -13.25 14.36 4.55
N ALA A 322 -14.56 14.53 4.79
CA ALA A 322 -15.12 15.68 5.45
C ALA A 322 -16.19 15.30 6.46
N VAL A 323 -16.24 16.04 7.56
CA VAL A 323 -17.33 16.01 8.54
C VAL A 323 -18.19 17.25 8.31
N LEU A 324 -19.46 17.04 8.03
CA LEU A 324 -20.47 18.09 7.90
C LEU A 324 -21.39 18.09 9.12
N ALA A 325 -21.96 19.25 9.42
CA ALA A 325 -23.05 19.38 10.39
C ALA A 325 -24.06 20.44 9.95
N GLU A 326 -25.17 20.51 10.65
CA GLU A 326 -26.14 21.61 10.50
C GLU A 326 -25.44 22.95 10.72
N LYS A 327 -25.86 23.94 9.96
CA LYS A 327 -25.38 25.31 10.13
C LYS A 327 -25.77 25.83 11.52
N SER A 328 -24.81 26.46 12.19
CA SER A 328 -25.14 27.19 13.42
C SER A 328 -26.10 28.34 13.14
N GLU A 329 -26.87 28.76 14.14
CA GLU A 329 -27.79 29.91 14.01
C GLU A 329 -27.05 31.17 13.55
N LEU A 330 -25.82 31.37 13.98
CA LEU A 330 -24.97 32.46 13.51
C LEU A 330 -24.63 32.33 12.02
N SER A 331 -24.30 31.11 11.56
CA SER A 331 -24.02 30.85 10.14
C SER A 331 -25.23 31.09 9.26
N LYS A 332 -26.44 30.67 9.72
CA LYS A 332 -27.71 30.92 9.02
C LYS A 332 -27.98 32.42 8.92
N ALA A 333 -27.77 33.16 10.02
CA ALA A 333 -27.93 34.60 10.02
C ALA A 333 -26.99 35.32 9.05
N VAL A 334 -25.72 34.89 8.98
CA VAL A 334 -24.74 35.44 8.02
C VAL A 334 -25.13 35.14 6.58
N ASP A 335 -25.62 33.93 6.28
CA ASP A 335 -26.06 33.56 4.94
C ASP A 335 -27.30 34.39 4.55
N HIS A 336 -28.25 34.57 5.46
CA HIS A 336 -29.41 35.42 5.23
C HIS A 336 -29.03 36.88 4.93
N ILE A 337 -28.07 37.44 5.68
CA ILE A 337 -27.53 38.78 5.42
C ILE A 337 -26.91 38.87 4.01
N LYS A 338 -26.13 37.89 3.60
CA LYS A 338 -25.53 37.86 2.26
C LYS A 338 -26.55 37.83 1.14
N ASP A 339 -27.61 37.05 1.33
CA ASP A 339 -28.68 36.95 0.33
C ASP A 339 -29.52 38.26 0.27
N THR A 340 -29.75 38.87 1.40
CA THR A 340 -30.45 40.18 1.49
C THR A 340 -29.64 41.30 0.82
N ILE A 341 -28.31 41.31 0.99
CA ILE A 341 -27.42 42.25 0.30
C ILE A 341 -27.46 42.06 -1.22
N LYS A 342 -27.51 40.82 -1.71
CA LYS A 342 -27.65 40.54 -3.16
C LYS A 342 -28.96 40.99 -3.76
N THR A 343 -30.05 40.98 -2.99
CA THR A 343 -31.38 41.43 -3.43
C THR A 343 -31.58 42.94 -3.37
N GLY A 344 -30.61 43.70 -2.82
CA GLY A 344 -30.66 45.17 -2.80
C GLY A 344 -31.55 45.79 -1.72
N ASP A 345 -32.09 44.99 -0.80
CA ASP A 345 -32.91 45.47 0.32
C ASP A 345 -32.02 45.88 1.50
N ASN A 346 -31.64 47.16 1.54
CA ASN A 346 -30.73 47.70 2.55
C ASN A 346 -31.37 47.93 3.95
N SER A 347 -32.70 47.90 4.09
CA SER A 347 -33.36 48.16 5.36
C SER A 347 -33.23 47.02 6.36
N SER A 348 -33.20 45.79 5.91
CA SER A 348 -33.02 44.59 6.73
C SER A 348 -31.58 44.33 7.12
N VAL A 349 -30.58 44.83 6.31
CA VAL A 349 -29.16 44.65 6.55
C VAL A 349 -28.70 45.44 7.77
N ILE A 350 -29.16 46.65 7.96
CA ILE A 350 -28.82 47.49 9.10
C ILE A 350 -29.31 46.92 10.40
N LEU A 351 -30.56 46.37 10.42
CA LEU A 351 -31.15 45.72 11.60
C LEU A 351 -30.37 44.43 11.99
N LEU A 352 -30.02 43.61 11.01
CA LEU A 352 -29.24 42.39 11.21
C LEU A 352 -27.79 42.65 11.66
N LEU A 353 -27.11 43.67 11.13
CA LEU A 353 -25.78 44.11 11.60
C LEU A 353 -25.84 44.56 13.07
N CYS A 354 -26.89 45.25 13.48
CA CYS A 354 -27.10 45.63 14.87
C CYS A 354 -27.26 44.43 15.79
N ILE A 355 -28.00 43.37 15.36
CA ILE A 355 -28.19 42.15 16.14
C ILE A 355 -26.87 41.38 16.29
N VAL A 356 -26.06 41.28 15.24
CA VAL A 356 -24.74 40.60 15.29
C VAL A 356 -23.77 41.34 16.21
N VAL A 357 -23.74 42.66 16.19
CA VAL A 357 -22.91 43.49 17.09
C VAL A 357 -23.37 43.37 18.54
N VAL A 358 -24.64 43.32 18.81
CA VAL A 358 -25.19 43.12 20.16
C VAL A 358 -24.92 41.72 20.67
N ALA A 359 -25.12 40.70 19.84
CA ALA A 359 -24.79 39.30 20.21
C ALA A 359 -23.27 39.09 20.45
N GLY A 360 -22.42 39.71 19.64
CA GLY A 360 -20.97 39.70 19.79
C GLY A 360 -20.50 40.41 21.07
N SER A 361 -21.13 41.54 21.41
CA SER A 361 -20.82 42.32 22.65
C SER A 361 -21.29 41.59 23.91
N VAL A 362 -22.40 40.88 23.88
CA VAL A 362 -22.88 40.06 25.00
C VAL A 362 -22.01 38.86 25.21
N ALA A 363 -21.61 38.13 24.14
CA ALA A 363 -20.68 37.01 24.21
C ALA A 363 -19.28 37.45 24.72
N GLY A 364 -18.75 38.56 24.22
CA GLY A 364 -17.50 39.16 24.69
C GLY A 364 -17.55 39.57 26.16
N GLY A 365 -18.68 40.19 26.60
CA GLY A 365 -18.92 40.58 27.99
C GLY A 365 -18.97 39.37 28.94
N VAL A 366 -19.63 38.27 28.56
CA VAL A 366 -19.68 37.03 29.36
C VAL A 366 -18.31 36.37 29.48
N ILE A 367 -17.52 36.33 28.38
CA ILE A 367 -16.15 35.78 28.41
C ILE A 367 -15.24 36.65 29.27
N TYR A 368 -15.33 37.99 29.18
CA TYR A 368 -14.59 38.90 30.00
C TYR A 368 -14.94 38.77 31.49
N TRP A 369 -16.23 38.62 31.80
CA TRP A 369 -16.72 38.46 33.18
C TRP A 369 -16.27 37.12 33.78
N ARG A 370 -16.32 36.01 33.02
CA ARG A 370 -15.79 34.73 33.44
C ARG A 370 -14.29 34.75 33.67
N LYS A 371 -13.50 35.40 32.83
CA LYS A 371 -12.04 35.54 33.03
C LYS A 371 -11.72 36.42 34.25
N LYS A 372 -12.53 37.42 34.54
CA LYS A 372 -12.35 38.28 35.73
C LYS A 372 -12.71 37.55 37.03
N LYS A 373 -13.70 36.63 36.98
CA LYS A 373 -14.09 35.81 38.13
C LYS A 373 -13.11 34.68 38.44
N ALA A 374 -12.37 34.23 37.45
CA ALA A 374 -11.35 33.18 37.60
C ALA A 374 -9.98 33.74 38.07
N ARG A 375 -9.85 35.07 38.18
CA ARG A 375 -8.64 35.75 38.67
C ARG A 375 -8.80 36.34 40.08
N LYS A 376 -9.92 36.14 40.73
CA LYS A 376 -10.17 36.34 42.16
C LYS A 376 -10.31 34.98 42.87
#